data_47df4befd60cc9523440873253863341
#
_entry.id   47df4befd60cc9523440873253863341
#
_cell.length_a   1.000
_cell.length_b   1.000
_cell.length_c   1.000
_cell.angle_alpha   90.00
_cell.angle_beta   90.00
_cell.angle_gamma   90.00
#
_symmetry.space_group_name_H-M   'P 1'
#
loop_
_entity.id
_entity.type
_entity.pdbx_description
1 polymer ?
#
loop_
_entity_poly.entity_id
_entity_poly.type
_entity_poly.pdbx_seq_one_letter_code
_entity_poly.pdbx_strand_id
1 'polypeptide(L)'
;MTATLPPFPIRTECPPGACNCGRDALLENPGGDLRVLRLTREDEKRLLHRLENLSSLSDLRHMEERMEQQVGIRLSISTSPNVVRSLRGITILVHEQPGLCRKTRQAIPAAIKRSLEQRPEIAYEILNVGGLFEN
;
A
#
# COMPACT_ATOMS: atom_id res chain seq x y z
N MET A 1 17.89 -10.74 -25.95
CA MET A 1 16.74 -9.83 -26.02
C MET A 1 16.87 -8.73 -24.99
N THR A 2 16.84 -7.52 -25.46
CA THR A 2 16.85 -6.37 -24.56
C THR A 2 15.46 -6.20 -23.98
N ALA A 3 15.37 -6.08 -22.67
CA ALA A 3 14.09 -5.77 -22.03
C ALA A 3 13.64 -4.38 -22.47
N THR A 4 12.37 -4.27 -22.87
CA THR A 4 11.80 -2.99 -23.22
C THR A 4 11.56 -2.20 -21.95
N LEU A 5 12.18 -1.02 -21.84
CA LEU A 5 11.94 -0.15 -20.69
C LEU A 5 10.54 0.45 -20.78
N PRO A 6 9.83 0.56 -19.66
CA PRO A 6 8.52 1.20 -19.67
C PRO A 6 8.63 2.68 -20.04
N PRO A 7 7.58 3.28 -20.63
CA PRO A 7 7.60 4.68 -21.06
C PRO A 7 7.44 5.69 -19.93
N PHE A 8 7.73 5.31 -18.71
CA PHE A 8 7.63 6.16 -17.52
C PHE A 8 8.88 5.97 -16.66
N PRO A 9 9.23 6.95 -15.80
CA PRO A 9 10.36 6.78 -14.88
C PRO A 9 10.14 5.60 -13.95
N ILE A 10 11.19 4.81 -13.74
CA ILE A 10 11.12 3.66 -12.83
C ILE A 10 12.16 3.83 -11.73
N ARG A 11 11.89 3.18 -10.61
CA ARG A 11 12.79 3.15 -9.47
C ARG A 11 14.10 2.43 -9.86
N THR A 12 15.23 3.11 -9.68
CA THR A 12 16.55 2.55 -9.96
C THR A 12 17.26 2.06 -8.71
N GLU A 13 16.81 2.51 -7.54
CA GLU A 13 17.43 2.19 -6.27
C GLU A 13 16.44 1.64 -5.28
N CYS A 14 16.89 0.72 -4.43
CA CYS A 14 16.14 0.24 -3.28
C CYS A 14 16.55 1.04 -2.04
N PRO A 15 15.75 0.99 -0.95
CA PRO A 15 16.16 1.59 0.32
C PRO A 15 17.52 1.09 0.78
N PRO A 16 18.29 1.87 1.56
CA PRO A 16 19.61 1.46 2.03
C PRO A 16 19.58 0.11 2.74
N GLY A 17 20.58 -0.71 2.47
CA GLY A 17 20.70 -2.07 3.00
C GLY A 17 20.39 -3.10 1.92
N ALA A 18 20.56 -4.38 2.27
CA ALA A 18 20.28 -5.46 1.34
C ALA A 18 18.77 -5.56 1.09
N CYS A 19 18.35 -5.43 -0.16
CA CYS A 19 16.95 -5.55 -0.53
C CYS A 19 16.73 -6.73 -1.47
N ASN A 20 15.81 -7.61 -1.11
CA ASN A 20 15.46 -8.80 -1.88
C ASN A 20 14.09 -8.65 -2.57
N CYS A 21 13.80 -7.46 -3.08
CA CYS A 21 12.50 -7.22 -3.73
C CYS A 21 12.34 -7.92 -5.09
N GLY A 22 13.46 -8.36 -5.70
CA GLY A 22 13.41 -9.01 -6.99
C GLY A 22 13.26 -8.07 -8.17
N ARG A 23 13.63 -6.80 -8.01
CA ARG A 23 13.52 -5.80 -9.07
C ARG A 23 14.22 -6.22 -10.35
N ASP A 24 15.47 -6.71 -10.24
CA ASP A 24 16.24 -7.07 -11.41
C ASP A 24 15.63 -8.27 -12.14
N ALA A 25 15.18 -9.26 -11.39
CA ALA A 25 14.48 -10.42 -11.97
C ALA A 25 13.17 -10.00 -12.63
N LEU A 26 12.47 -9.03 -12.05
CA LEU A 26 11.22 -8.51 -12.61
C LEU A 26 11.48 -7.79 -13.94
N LEU A 27 12.54 -7.01 -14.03
CA LEU A 27 12.91 -6.31 -15.25
C LEU A 27 13.29 -7.29 -16.38
N GLU A 28 13.80 -8.47 -16.05
CA GLU A 28 14.15 -9.50 -17.01
C GLU A 28 12.97 -10.37 -17.42
N ASN A 29 11.86 -10.29 -16.70
CA ASN A 29 10.67 -11.09 -16.95
C ASN A 29 9.74 -10.38 -17.94
N PRO A 30 9.62 -10.87 -19.19
CA PRO A 30 8.79 -10.17 -20.19
C PRO A 30 7.30 -10.13 -19.87
N GLY A 31 6.82 -11.02 -19.01
CA GLY A 31 5.43 -11.03 -18.56
C GLY A 31 5.19 -10.37 -17.22
N GLY A 32 6.22 -9.75 -16.64
CA GLY A 32 6.13 -9.16 -15.30
C GLY A 32 5.34 -7.87 -15.25
N ASP A 33 4.70 -7.64 -14.11
CA ASP A 33 4.01 -6.38 -13.85
C ASP A 33 5.01 -5.35 -13.34
N LEU A 34 5.35 -4.40 -14.20
CA LEU A 34 6.35 -3.38 -13.91
C LEU A 34 5.78 -2.13 -13.24
N ARG A 35 4.47 -2.08 -13.01
CA ARG A 35 3.83 -0.88 -12.43
C ARG A 35 4.40 -0.50 -11.07
N VAL A 36 4.79 -1.47 -10.25
CA VAL A 36 5.35 -1.20 -8.92
C VAL A 36 6.65 -0.41 -9.00
N LEU A 37 7.39 -0.53 -10.11
CA LEU A 37 8.65 0.19 -10.30
C LEU A 37 8.44 1.67 -10.59
N ARG A 38 7.21 2.09 -10.90
CA ARG A 38 6.87 3.52 -11.01
C ARG A 38 6.97 4.23 -9.68
N LEU A 39 6.92 3.47 -8.58
CA LEU A 39 7.01 4.05 -7.24
C LEU A 39 8.46 4.36 -6.94
N THR A 40 8.94 5.48 -7.49
CA THR A 40 10.28 6.00 -7.20
C THR A 40 10.32 6.46 -5.75
N ARG A 41 11.51 6.78 -5.25
CA ARG A 41 11.70 7.25 -3.88
C ARG A 41 10.85 8.49 -3.57
N GLU A 42 10.79 9.42 -4.53
CA GLU A 42 10.01 10.64 -4.36
C GLU A 42 8.51 10.39 -4.42
N ASP A 43 8.07 9.52 -5.32
CA ASP A 43 6.68 9.14 -5.43
C ASP A 43 6.24 8.36 -4.18
N GLU A 44 7.12 7.55 -3.61
CA GLU A 44 6.86 6.86 -2.35
C GLU A 44 6.62 7.86 -1.22
N LYS A 45 7.45 8.88 -1.12
CA LYS A 45 7.27 9.92 -0.10
C LYS A 45 5.93 10.64 -0.25
N ARG A 46 5.55 10.96 -1.47
CA ARG A 46 4.25 11.59 -1.75
C ARG A 46 3.10 10.67 -1.38
N LEU A 47 3.23 9.40 -1.74
CA LEU A 47 2.21 8.40 -1.41
C LEU A 47 2.04 8.27 0.09
N LEU A 48 3.14 8.11 0.83
CA LEU A 48 3.09 7.97 2.28
C LEU A 48 2.51 9.20 2.95
N HIS A 49 2.89 10.39 2.48
CA HIS A 49 2.33 11.64 3.00
C HIS A 49 0.81 11.71 2.75
N ARG A 50 0.37 11.29 1.57
CA ARG A 50 -1.04 11.26 1.23
C ARG A 50 -1.81 10.28 2.11
N LEU A 51 -1.23 9.10 2.37
CA LEU A 51 -1.85 8.08 3.22
C LEU A 51 -1.90 8.49 4.69
N GLU A 52 -0.99 9.34 5.14
CA GLU A 52 -1.00 9.90 6.49
C GLU A 52 -2.06 10.98 6.67
N ASN A 53 -2.66 11.45 5.58
CA ASN A 53 -3.61 12.56 5.58
C ASN A 53 -4.93 12.18 4.90
N LEU A 54 -5.43 10.98 5.19
CA LEU A 54 -6.71 10.52 4.67
C LEU A 54 -7.85 11.29 5.34
N SER A 55 -8.87 11.63 4.57
CA SER A 55 -9.99 12.44 5.05
C SER A 55 -11.19 11.60 5.49
N SER A 56 -11.34 10.39 4.96
CA SER A 56 -12.51 9.55 5.22
C SER A 56 -12.23 8.11 4.80
N LEU A 57 -13.16 7.21 5.11
CA LEU A 57 -13.08 5.83 4.61
C LEU A 57 -13.18 5.80 3.09
N SER A 58 -14.03 6.66 2.52
CA SER A 58 -14.14 6.78 1.06
C SER A 58 -12.81 7.16 0.43
N ASP A 59 -12.08 8.08 1.07
CA ASP A 59 -10.75 8.50 0.62
C ASP A 59 -9.76 7.34 0.69
N LEU A 60 -9.81 6.53 1.75
CA LEU A 60 -8.97 5.34 1.88
C LEU A 60 -9.26 4.34 0.76
N ARG A 61 -10.54 4.07 0.49
CA ARG A 61 -10.92 3.14 -0.59
C ARG A 61 -10.48 3.66 -1.96
N HIS A 62 -10.56 4.97 -2.16
CA HIS A 62 -10.08 5.62 -3.37
C HIS A 62 -8.57 5.41 -3.54
N MET A 63 -7.80 5.58 -2.46
CA MET A 63 -6.36 5.37 -2.51
C MET A 63 -5.99 3.90 -2.74
N GLU A 64 -6.73 2.97 -2.16
CA GLU A 64 -6.55 1.53 -2.43
C GLU A 64 -6.65 1.26 -3.94
N GLU A 65 -7.72 1.75 -4.54
CA GLU A 65 -7.96 1.57 -5.97
C GLU A 65 -6.85 2.18 -6.82
N ARG A 66 -6.46 3.39 -6.50
CA ARG A 66 -5.42 4.08 -7.24
C ARG A 66 -4.07 3.39 -7.13
N MET A 67 -3.72 2.89 -5.94
CA MET A 67 -2.48 2.15 -5.76
C MET A 67 -2.46 0.87 -6.60
N GLU A 68 -3.57 0.16 -6.65
CA GLU A 68 -3.66 -1.04 -7.47
C GLU A 68 -3.56 -0.71 -8.96
N GLN A 69 -4.28 0.31 -9.41
CA GLN A 69 -4.31 0.69 -10.82
C GLN A 69 -2.99 1.28 -11.31
N GLN A 70 -2.38 2.15 -10.51
CA GLN A 70 -1.20 2.91 -10.95
C GLN A 70 0.12 2.20 -10.67
N VAL A 71 0.24 1.53 -9.55
CA VAL A 71 1.49 0.89 -9.14
C VAL A 71 1.37 -0.60 -8.84
N GLY A 72 0.18 -1.16 -8.99
CA GLY A 72 -0.03 -2.59 -8.81
C GLY A 72 0.06 -3.07 -7.37
N ILE A 73 -0.02 -2.17 -6.40
CA ILE A 73 0.04 -2.53 -4.98
C ILE A 73 -1.36 -2.83 -4.47
N ARG A 74 -1.52 -3.99 -3.85
CA ARG A 74 -2.79 -4.44 -3.28
C ARG A 74 -2.77 -4.40 -1.76
N LEU A 75 -3.84 -3.86 -1.19
CA LEU A 75 -4.06 -3.81 0.24
C LEU A 75 -5.16 -4.77 0.66
N SER A 76 -5.03 -5.29 1.88
CA SER A 76 -6.11 -6.00 2.55
C SER A 76 -6.34 -5.35 3.90
N ILE A 77 -7.55 -4.89 4.13
CA ILE A 77 -7.95 -4.29 5.40
C ILE A 77 -9.03 -5.18 6.00
N SER A 78 -8.73 -5.73 7.18
CA SER A 78 -9.64 -6.66 7.85
C SER A 78 -9.85 -6.25 9.29
N THR A 79 -10.98 -6.69 9.85
CA THR A 79 -11.31 -6.46 11.25
C THR A 79 -11.36 -7.79 11.98
N SER A 80 -10.95 -7.78 13.25
CA SER A 80 -11.01 -8.96 14.12
C SER A 80 -12.29 -8.92 14.94
N PRO A 81 -13.19 -9.92 14.81
CA PRO A 81 -14.43 -9.94 15.55
C PRO A 81 -14.24 -10.20 17.05
N ASN A 82 -13.09 -10.73 17.45
CA ASN A 82 -12.81 -11.11 18.83
C ASN A 82 -12.05 -10.05 19.62
N VAL A 83 -11.77 -8.89 19.01
CA VAL A 83 -11.04 -7.82 19.65
C VAL A 83 -11.97 -6.63 19.87
N VAL A 84 -11.76 -5.90 20.98
CA VAL A 84 -12.51 -4.68 21.26
C VAL A 84 -12.42 -3.74 20.05
N ARG A 85 -13.53 -3.05 19.75
CA ARG A 85 -13.60 -2.10 18.64
C ARG A 85 -12.63 -0.94 18.85
N SER A 86 -11.41 -1.10 18.35
CA SER A 86 -10.33 -0.14 18.45
C SER A 86 -9.41 -0.32 17.25
N LEU A 87 -8.41 0.54 17.13
CA LEU A 87 -7.39 0.41 16.10
C LEU A 87 -6.70 -0.96 16.11
N ARG A 88 -6.64 -1.60 17.28
CA ARG A 88 -6.05 -2.94 17.40
C ARG A 88 -6.83 -4.01 16.67
N GLY A 89 -8.12 -3.79 16.47
CA GLY A 89 -8.98 -4.72 15.73
C GLY A 89 -8.87 -4.58 14.22
N ILE A 90 -8.11 -3.63 13.73
CA ILE A 90 -7.94 -3.37 12.30
C ILE A 90 -6.56 -3.83 11.86
N THR A 91 -6.54 -4.76 10.91
CA THR A 91 -5.30 -5.26 10.31
C THR A 91 -5.19 -4.73 8.90
N ILE A 92 -4.06 -4.08 8.59
CA ILE A 92 -3.77 -3.55 7.27
C ILE A 92 -2.54 -4.27 6.74
N LEU A 93 -2.72 -5.00 5.64
CA LEU A 93 -1.64 -5.74 5.01
C LEU A 93 -1.44 -5.29 3.57
N VAL A 94 -0.19 -5.21 3.16
CA VAL A 94 0.18 -5.01 1.76
C VAL A 94 0.63 -6.36 1.22
N HIS A 95 0.05 -6.78 0.10
CA HIS A 95 0.41 -8.06 -0.51
C HIS A 95 1.83 -8.04 -1.02
N GLU A 96 2.55 -9.12 -0.74
CA GLU A 96 3.91 -9.30 -1.22
C GLU A 96 3.92 -9.52 -2.72
N GLN A 97 4.85 -8.87 -3.41
CA GLN A 97 4.96 -9.02 -4.86
C GLN A 97 6.37 -8.66 -5.33
N PRO A 98 6.80 -9.22 -6.50
CA PRO A 98 8.11 -8.86 -7.05
C PRO A 98 8.22 -7.35 -7.30
N GLY A 99 9.37 -6.79 -6.97
CA GLY A 99 9.65 -5.38 -7.16
C GLY A 99 9.22 -4.47 -6.02
N LEU A 100 8.43 -4.98 -5.07
CA LEU A 100 7.98 -4.22 -3.91
C LEU A 100 8.94 -4.45 -2.75
N CYS A 101 9.62 -3.39 -2.34
CA CYS A 101 10.57 -3.46 -1.23
C CYS A 101 9.87 -3.71 0.10
N ARG A 102 10.51 -4.47 0.97
CA ARG A 102 9.97 -4.76 2.30
C ARG A 102 9.70 -3.50 3.11
N LYS A 103 10.61 -2.52 3.05
CA LYS A 103 10.43 -1.25 3.76
C LYS A 103 9.17 -0.52 3.30
N THR A 104 8.95 -0.44 2.00
CA THR A 104 7.75 0.17 1.42
C THR A 104 6.51 -0.58 1.86
N ARG A 105 6.56 -1.91 1.81
CA ARG A 105 5.45 -2.77 2.21
C ARG A 105 5.06 -2.57 3.67
N GLN A 106 6.03 -2.24 4.53
CA GLN A 106 5.77 -1.95 5.94
C GLN A 106 5.37 -0.51 6.19
N ALA A 107 5.90 0.42 5.40
CA ALA A 107 5.64 1.85 5.56
C ALA A 107 4.21 2.23 5.18
N ILE A 108 3.62 1.57 4.20
CA ILE A 108 2.25 1.86 3.74
C ILE A 108 1.22 1.63 4.85
N PRO A 109 1.16 0.45 5.50
CA PRO A 109 0.22 0.27 6.61
C PRO A 109 0.47 1.22 7.78
N ALA A 110 1.73 1.53 8.06
CA ALA A 110 2.08 2.46 9.14
C ALA A 110 1.54 3.86 8.86
N ALA A 111 1.64 4.32 7.60
CA ALA A 111 1.11 5.63 7.20
C ALA A 111 -0.42 5.67 7.34
N ILE A 112 -1.10 4.62 6.90
CA ILE A 112 -2.57 4.52 7.01
C ILE A 112 -2.98 4.55 8.50
N LYS A 113 -2.28 3.80 9.34
CA LYS A 113 -2.57 3.77 10.78
C LYS A 113 -2.43 5.15 11.42
N ARG A 114 -1.47 5.96 10.98
CA ARG A 114 -1.32 7.33 11.48
C ARG A 114 -2.55 8.17 11.15
N SER A 115 -3.11 8.02 9.94
CA SER A 115 -4.37 8.69 9.59
C SER A 115 -5.50 8.26 10.50
N LEU A 116 -5.60 6.96 10.78
CA LEU A 116 -6.65 6.42 11.66
C LEU A 116 -6.51 6.94 13.09
N GLU A 117 -5.28 7.13 13.55
CA GLU A 117 -5.02 7.69 14.88
C GLU A 117 -5.41 9.17 14.96
N GLN A 118 -5.15 9.92 13.89
CA GLN A 118 -5.50 11.35 13.80
C GLN A 118 -6.99 11.57 13.57
N ARG A 119 -7.63 10.65 12.87
CA ARG A 119 -9.05 10.71 12.51
C ARG A 119 -9.74 9.40 12.91
N PRO A 120 -10.03 9.23 14.21
CA PRO A 120 -10.62 7.98 14.70
C PRO A 120 -11.94 7.62 14.05
N GLU A 121 -12.66 8.60 13.52
CA GLU A 121 -13.92 8.37 12.82
C GLU A 121 -13.76 7.44 11.61
N ILE A 122 -12.59 7.47 10.96
CA ILE A 122 -12.30 6.56 9.85
C ILE A 122 -12.22 5.13 10.37
N ALA A 123 -11.54 4.93 11.49
CA ALA A 123 -11.43 3.61 12.12
C ALA A 123 -12.81 3.07 12.50
N TYR A 124 -13.66 3.92 13.07
CA TYR A 124 -15.01 3.53 13.44
C TYR A 124 -15.83 3.14 12.22
N GLU A 125 -15.69 3.84 11.10
CA GLU A 125 -16.37 3.47 9.86
C GLU A 125 -15.93 2.11 9.37
N ILE A 126 -14.62 1.82 9.41
CA ILE A 126 -14.09 0.51 9.01
C ILE A 126 -14.68 -0.60 9.88
N LEU A 127 -14.71 -0.39 11.19
CA LEU A 127 -15.24 -1.37 12.13
C LEU A 127 -16.74 -1.57 11.95
N ASN A 128 -17.48 -0.52 11.62
CA ASN A 128 -18.91 -0.59 11.40
C ASN A 128 -19.27 -1.31 10.11
N VAL A 129 -18.46 -1.14 9.05
CA VAL A 129 -18.66 -1.84 7.78
C VAL A 129 -18.59 -3.35 7.95
N GLY A 130 -17.73 -3.82 8.88
CA GLY A 130 -17.67 -5.24 9.22
C GLY A 130 -18.54 -5.61 10.41
N GLY A 131 -19.38 -4.72 10.91
CA GLY A 131 -20.09 -4.87 12.16
C GLY A 131 -21.49 -5.47 12.04
N LEU A 132 -22.05 -5.79 13.20
CA LEU A 132 -23.34 -6.45 13.31
C LEU A 132 -24.51 -5.58 12.80
N PHE A 133 -24.36 -4.28 12.84
CA PHE A 133 -25.41 -3.35 12.47
C PHE A 133 -25.34 -2.86 11.03
N GLU A 134 -24.44 -3.43 10.26
CA GLU A 134 -24.35 -3.13 8.84
C GLU A 134 -25.48 -3.77 8.07
N ASN A 135 -26.11 -3.02 7.21
CA ASN A 135 -27.16 -3.55 6.34
C ASN A 135 -26.58 -4.11 5.04
#